data_bf949c74fbe1c878033b108992a5bff0
#
_entry.id   bf949c74fbe1c878033b108992a5bff0
#
_cell.length_a   1.000
_cell.length_b   1.000
_cell.length_c   1.000
_cell.angle_alpha   90.00
_cell.angle_beta   90.00
_cell.angle_gamma   90.00
#
_symmetry.space_group_name_H-M   'P 1'
#
loop_
_entity.id
_entity.type
_entity.pdbx_description
1 polymer ?
#
loop_
_entity_poly.entity_id
_entity_poly.type
_entity_poly.pdbx_seq_one_letter_code
_entity_poly.pdbx_strand_id
1 'polypeptide(L)'
;MNEISKPLSNLAAIDAAHHLHPFSDMGKLNAAGTRIIERAEGVFIYDSTGKKYLDAFAGLWCVNIGYGRREIADVVQRQMNELPYYNAFFGTTTPPATLLAQKIASRAGPDMNHVFFTNSGSEATDTWFRMARVYWKALGHPTKTKVIARRNGYHGSTVAGASLGGMKWMHEQGNLPIEGIAHIGQPYWYAEGGDLSPAEFGLRVARELEAKIDELGEENVAAFVAEPIQGAGGVIVPPETYWPEIARICKARNTLLVSDEVICGFGRLGSWFGYQHFGVEPDFAPVAKGLSSGYLPIGGVIVSDRVAEVMLSEVGDFNHGFTYSGHPVCAAAALENLRIIETEGLVERVRDDIGPYFSQGWKSLEDHELVGEAVNVGLMGGLQITADKATRKRFAKPDDIGTAVRNHCLANGLVMRATGDRMLASPALTISRSEVDEIIETLRKGLDHLRDTIREE
;
A
#
# COMPACT_ATOMS: atom_id res chain seq x y z
N MET A 1 -33.72 3.68 -17.60
CA MET A 1 -32.72 2.61 -17.79
C MET A 1 -32.40 2.50 -19.30
N ASN A 2 -31.50 3.28 -19.89
CA ASN A 2 -31.03 3.01 -21.29
C ASN A 2 -29.90 3.94 -21.73
N GLU A 3 -29.10 4.51 -20.81
CA GLU A 3 -27.89 5.25 -21.22
C GLU A 3 -26.61 4.41 -21.21
N ILE A 4 -26.67 3.19 -20.67
CA ILE A 4 -25.50 2.30 -20.57
C ILE A 4 -25.16 1.61 -21.91
N SER A 5 -26.02 1.78 -22.94
CA SER A 5 -25.80 1.16 -24.26
C SER A 5 -25.29 2.14 -25.34
N LYS A 6 -24.66 3.26 -24.95
CA LYS A 6 -23.98 4.11 -25.96
C LYS A 6 -22.77 3.37 -26.55
N PRO A 7 -22.51 3.48 -27.85
CA PRO A 7 -21.37 2.81 -28.48
C PRO A 7 -20.08 3.14 -27.75
N LEU A 8 -19.29 2.13 -27.41
CA LEU A 8 -18.01 2.22 -26.69
C LEU A 8 -17.03 3.25 -27.31
N SER A 9 -17.16 3.51 -28.61
CA SER A 9 -16.40 4.53 -29.36
C SER A 9 -16.56 5.97 -28.83
N ASN A 10 -17.57 6.24 -27.98
CA ASN A 10 -17.83 7.57 -27.42
C ASN A 10 -17.39 7.70 -25.94
N LEU A 11 -17.07 6.60 -25.24
CA LEU A 11 -16.75 6.64 -23.81
C LEU A 11 -15.47 7.45 -23.52
N ALA A 12 -14.43 7.31 -24.34
CA ALA A 12 -13.20 8.08 -24.16
C ALA A 12 -13.42 9.60 -24.34
N ALA A 13 -14.31 10.00 -25.25
CA ALA A 13 -14.68 11.41 -25.42
C ALA A 13 -15.50 11.95 -24.24
N ILE A 14 -16.41 11.14 -23.71
CA ILE A 14 -17.21 11.47 -22.52
C ILE A 14 -16.29 11.58 -21.30
N ASP A 15 -15.36 10.63 -21.14
CA ASP A 15 -14.36 10.62 -20.08
C ASP A 15 -13.51 11.90 -20.11
N ALA A 16 -12.93 12.24 -21.26
CA ALA A 16 -12.13 13.45 -21.44
C ALA A 16 -12.91 14.75 -21.16
N ALA A 17 -14.23 14.76 -21.37
CA ALA A 17 -15.08 15.93 -21.17
C ALA A 17 -15.55 16.10 -19.70
N HIS A 18 -15.65 15.01 -18.92
CA HIS A 18 -16.37 15.05 -17.65
C HIS A 18 -15.63 14.42 -16.47
N HIS A 19 -14.56 13.63 -16.68
CA HIS A 19 -13.88 12.90 -15.62
C HIS A 19 -12.48 13.45 -15.37
N LEU A 20 -12.22 13.89 -14.12
CA LEU A 20 -10.89 14.28 -13.66
C LEU A 20 -10.20 13.08 -13.02
N HIS A 21 -9.09 12.63 -13.59
CA HIS A 21 -8.38 11.43 -13.16
C HIS A 21 -7.40 11.71 -12.02
N PRO A 22 -7.32 10.81 -11.00
CA PRO A 22 -6.33 10.93 -9.93
C PRO A 22 -4.91 10.69 -10.47
N PHE A 23 -3.92 11.36 -9.88
CA PHE A 23 -2.48 11.19 -10.19
C PHE A 23 -2.14 11.26 -11.69
N SER A 24 -2.80 12.12 -12.44
CA SER A 24 -2.67 12.24 -13.89
C SER A 24 -2.41 13.67 -14.33
N ASP A 25 -1.56 13.83 -15.35
CA ASP A 25 -1.55 15.02 -16.20
C ASP A 25 -2.75 14.91 -17.14
N MET A 26 -3.83 15.61 -16.79
CA MET A 26 -5.12 15.50 -17.48
C MET A 26 -5.03 15.97 -18.94
N GLY A 27 -4.20 16.97 -19.24
CA GLY A 27 -3.99 17.44 -20.60
C GLY A 27 -3.34 16.39 -21.49
N LYS A 28 -2.28 15.74 -21.00
CA LYS A 28 -1.63 14.63 -21.71
C LYS A 28 -2.54 13.41 -21.84
N LEU A 29 -3.29 13.08 -20.76
CA LEU A 29 -4.22 11.97 -20.77
C LEU A 29 -5.32 12.16 -21.82
N ASN A 30 -5.94 13.34 -21.86
CA ASN A 30 -6.97 13.66 -22.84
C ASN A 30 -6.44 13.64 -24.28
N ALA A 31 -5.20 14.08 -24.50
CA ALA A 31 -4.57 14.03 -25.83
C ALA A 31 -4.22 12.60 -26.27
N ALA A 32 -3.81 11.73 -25.33
CA ALA A 32 -3.46 10.33 -25.62
C ALA A 32 -4.69 9.40 -25.69
N GLY A 33 -5.78 9.78 -25.04
CA GLY A 33 -6.99 8.97 -24.85
C GLY A 33 -6.86 8.00 -23.65
N THR A 34 -7.96 7.87 -22.90
CA THR A 34 -8.05 6.97 -21.74
C THR A 34 -8.28 5.54 -22.18
N ARG A 35 -7.57 4.58 -21.59
CA ARG A 35 -7.86 3.15 -21.78
C ARG A 35 -9.06 2.76 -20.95
N ILE A 36 -10.11 2.30 -21.58
CA ILE A 36 -11.34 1.84 -20.94
C ILE A 36 -11.18 0.35 -20.59
N ILE A 37 -11.21 0.01 -19.31
CA ILE A 37 -11.23 -1.37 -18.83
C ILE A 37 -12.66 -1.78 -18.57
N GLU A 38 -13.11 -2.87 -19.21
CA GLU A 38 -14.52 -3.29 -19.20
C GLU A 38 -14.76 -4.56 -18.37
N ARG A 39 -13.78 -5.44 -18.35
CA ARG A 39 -13.95 -6.76 -17.74
C ARG A 39 -12.65 -7.21 -17.07
N ALA A 40 -12.79 -8.03 -16.02
CA ALA A 40 -11.66 -8.67 -15.36
C ALA A 40 -12.03 -10.08 -14.89
N GLU A 41 -11.05 -11.00 -14.89
CA GLU A 41 -11.22 -12.38 -14.46
C GLU A 41 -9.89 -12.98 -14.01
N GLY A 42 -9.86 -13.64 -12.85
CA GLY A 42 -8.63 -14.20 -12.28
C GLY A 42 -7.58 -13.11 -12.02
N VAL A 43 -6.50 -13.13 -12.77
CA VAL A 43 -5.41 -12.12 -12.70
C VAL A 43 -5.37 -11.24 -13.95
N PHE A 44 -6.39 -11.30 -14.77
CA PHE A 44 -6.43 -10.61 -16.08
C PHE A 44 -7.49 -9.51 -16.11
N ILE A 45 -7.17 -8.43 -16.80
CA ILE A 45 -8.10 -7.36 -17.18
C ILE A 45 -8.22 -7.28 -18.71
N TYR A 46 -9.32 -6.74 -19.18
CA TYR A 46 -9.62 -6.61 -20.60
C TYR A 46 -10.11 -5.20 -20.90
N ASP A 47 -9.53 -4.57 -21.92
CA ASP A 47 -9.97 -3.25 -22.36
C ASP A 47 -11.14 -3.32 -23.37
N SER A 48 -11.67 -2.17 -23.73
CA SER A 48 -12.79 -2.01 -24.66
C SER A 48 -12.50 -2.45 -26.10
N THR A 49 -11.24 -2.75 -26.43
CA THR A 49 -10.87 -3.35 -27.71
C THR A 49 -10.84 -4.88 -27.66
N GLY A 50 -11.08 -5.44 -26.47
CA GLY A 50 -10.97 -6.89 -26.21
C GLY A 50 -9.54 -7.36 -25.90
N LYS A 51 -8.56 -6.46 -25.84
CA LYS A 51 -7.18 -6.82 -25.51
C LYS A 51 -7.09 -7.26 -24.06
N LYS A 52 -6.46 -8.44 -23.87
CA LYS A 52 -6.19 -9.05 -22.57
C LYS A 52 -4.85 -8.56 -22.02
N TYR A 53 -4.82 -8.30 -20.72
CA TYR A 53 -3.60 -7.94 -20.00
C TYR A 53 -3.48 -8.78 -18.73
N LEU A 54 -2.29 -9.29 -18.46
CA LEU A 54 -1.91 -9.84 -17.17
C LEU A 54 -1.68 -8.66 -16.20
N ASP A 55 -2.43 -8.59 -15.12
CA ASP A 55 -2.32 -7.52 -14.13
C ASP A 55 -1.32 -7.88 -13.03
N ALA A 56 -0.04 -7.60 -13.27
CA ALA A 56 1.02 -7.79 -12.28
C ALA A 56 1.04 -6.70 -11.19
N PHE A 57 -0.02 -5.88 -11.10
CA PHE A 57 -0.13 -4.82 -10.10
C PHE A 57 -1.39 -4.95 -9.21
N ALA A 58 -2.21 -6.00 -9.45
CA ALA A 58 -3.44 -6.31 -8.73
C ALA A 58 -4.34 -5.06 -8.56
N GLY A 59 -4.73 -4.44 -9.68
CA GLY A 59 -5.42 -3.16 -9.72
C GLY A 59 -4.50 -2.04 -9.25
N LEU A 60 -4.53 -1.74 -7.97
CA LEU A 60 -3.64 -0.80 -7.31
C LEU A 60 -3.21 -1.38 -5.95
N TRP A 61 -2.46 -2.50 -5.96
CA TRP A 61 -2.01 -3.25 -4.78
C TRP A 61 -3.17 -3.83 -3.95
N CYS A 62 -4.32 -4.10 -4.54
CA CYS A 62 -5.52 -4.40 -3.76
C CYS A 62 -6.18 -5.75 -4.07
N VAL A 63 -6.14 -6.26 -5.28
CA VAL A 63 -6.91 -7.44 -5.70
C VAL A 63 -6.18 -8.73 -5.29
N ASN A 64 -6.18 -9.01 -3.98
CA ASN A 64 -5.43 -10.15 -3.41
C ASN A 64 -6.01 -11.51 -3.85
N ILE A 65 -7.34 -11.67 -3.88
CA ILE A 65 -8.02 -12.93 -4.23
C ILE A 65 -8.28 -13.09 -5.73
N GLY A 66 -7.81 -12.16 -6.56
CA GLY A 66 -8.13 -12.13 -8.00
C GLY A 66 -9.49 -11.53 -8.29
N TYR A 67 -9.77 -11.35 -9.59
CA TYR A 67 -11.02 -10.79 -10.11
C TYR A 67 -12.10 -11.86 -10.32
N GLY A 68 -13.38 -11.42 -10.34
CA GLY A 68 -14.50 -12.26 -10.77
C GLY A 68 -14.97 -13.28 -9.74
N ARG A 69 -14.69 -13.08 -8.45
CA ARG A 69 -15.16 -13.98 -7.37
C ARG A 69 -16.66 -13.87 -7.17
N ARG A 70 -17.37 -14.92 -7.55
CA ARG A 70 -18.85 -14.98 -7.42
C ARG A 70 -19.29 -14.96 -5.97
N GLU A 71 -18.53 -15.57 -5.08
CA GLU A 71 -18.78 -15.59 -3.64
C GLU A 71 -18.93 -14.19 -3.06
N ILE A 72 -18.10 -13.23 -3.52
CA ILE A 72 -18.22 -11.82 -3.12
C ILE A 72 -19.51 -11.21 -3.67
N ALA A 73 -19.82 -11.44 -4.95
CA ALA A 73 -21.04 -10.91 -5.56
C ALA A 73 -22.29 -11.41 -4.86
N ASP A 74 -22.34 -12.70 -4.53
CA ASP A 74 -23.48 -13.36 -3.87
C ASP A 74 -23.70 -12.83 -2.44
N VAL A 75 -22.62 -12.59 -1.68
CA VAL A 75 -22.71 -12.03 -0.33
C VAL A 75 -23.13 -10.57 -0.36
N VAL A 76 -22.64 -9.81 -1.32
CA VAL A 76 -23.03 -8.40 -1.53
C VAL A 76 -24.52 -8.31 -1.87
N GLN A 77 -25.00 -9.12 -2.81
CA GLN A 77 -26.41 -9.14 -3.18
C GLN A 77 -27.32 -9.50 -1.99
N ARG A 78 -26.95 -10.52 -1.22
CA ARG A 78 -27.70 -10.94 -0.02
C ARG A 78 -27.75 -9.82 1.02
N GLN A 79 -26.61 -9.20 1.35
CA GLN A 79 -26.54 -8.15 2.33
C GLN A 79 -27.29 -6.88 1.89
N MET A 80 -27.26 -6.55 0.60
CA MET A 80 -28.05 -5.44 0.03
C MET A 80 -29.55 -5.65 0.19
N ASN A 81 -30.04 -6.89 0.04
CA ASN A 81 -31.45 -7.22 0.21
C ASN A 81 -31.89 -7.20 1.68
N GLU A 82 -30.98 -7.57 2.61
CA GLU A 82 -31.29 -7.65 4.04
C GLU A 82 -31.18 -6.29 4.73
N LEU A 83 -30.01 -5.65 4.62
CA LEU A 83 -29.73 -4.33 5.21
C LEU A 83 -28.70 -3.61 4.34
N PRO A 84 -29.13 -2.76 3.41
CA PRO A 84 -28.21 -2.05 2.50
C PRO A 84 -27.34 -1.05 3.21
N TYR A 85 -27.86 -0.38 4.24
CA TYR A 85 -27.11 0.59 5.04
C TYR A 85 -27.75 0.81 6.40
N TYR A 86 -26.91 0.90 7.43
CA TYR A 86 -27.19 1.59 8.69
C TYR A 86 -25.87 2.12 9.27
N ASN A 87 -25.97 3.21 10.05
CA ASN A 87 -24.79 3.87 10.61
C ASN A 87 -24.27 3.14 11.86
N ALA A 88 -23.00 3.39 12.21
CA ALA A 88 -22.35 2.89 13.43
C ALA A 88 -22.26 3.98 14.53
N PHE A 89 -23.11 5.00 14.46
CA PHE A 89 -23.18 6.09 15.44
C PHE A 89 -24.28 5.83 16.47
N PHE A 90 -24.24 6.59 17.57
CA PHE A 90 -25.33 6.64 18.56
C PHE A 90 -25.68 5.28 19.19
N GLY A 91 -24.66 4.46 19.42
CA GLY A 91 -24.83 3.16 20.08
C GLY A 91 -25.39 2.05 19.18
N THR A 92 -25.31 2.22 17.86
CA THR A 92 -25.73 1.20 16.89
C THR A 92 -24.54 0.59 16.18
N THR A 93 -24.70 -0.64 15.67
CA THR A 93 -23.76 -1.36 14.81
C THR A 93 -24.52 -2.36 13.95
N THR A 94 -23.83 -3.03 13.05
CA THR A 94 -24.38 -4.08 12.19
C THR A 94 -23.63 -5.40 12.37
N PRO A 95 -24.29 -6.57 12.22
CA PRO A 95 -23.63 -7.86 12.39
C PRO A 95 -22.36 -8.00 11.50
N PRO A 96 -22.37 -7.65 10.20
CA PRO A 96 -21.14 -7.76 9.38
C PRO A 96 -19.97 -6.93 9.90
N ALA A 97 -20.21 -5.70 10.37
CA ALA A 97 -19.15 -4.84 10.90
C ALA A 97 -18.55 -5.43 12.19
N THR A 98 -19.40 -5.92 13.11
CA THR A 98 -18.96 -6.54 14.37
C THR A 98 -18.13 -7.80 14.11
N LEU A 99 -18.61 -8.68 13.23
CA LEU A 99 -17.92 -9.92 12.88
C LEU A 99 -16.60 -9.65 12.13
N LEU A 100 -16.57 -8.63 11.28
CA LEU A 100 -15.35 -8.22 10.59
C LEU A 100 -14.29 -7.71 11.57
N ALA A 101 -14.68 -6.90 12.57
CA ALA A 101 -13.76 -6.44 13.61
C ALA A 101 -13.14 -7.62 14.37
N GLN A 102 -13.96 -8.58 14.80
CA GLN A 102 -13.52 -9.82 15.44
C GLN A 102 -12.56 -10.62 14.54
N LYS A 103 -12.90 -10.75 13.24
CA LYS A 103 -12.08 -11.51 12.28
C LYS A 103 -10.71 -10.87 12.08
N ILE A 104 -10.64 -9.56 11.93
CA ILE A 104 -9.37 -8.82 11.81
C ILE A 104 -8.54 -8.99 13.08
N ALA A 105 -9.11 -8.73 14.26
CA ALA A 105 -8.44 -8.89 15.55
C ALA A 105 -7.86 -10.29 15.74
N SER A 106 -8.60 -11.34 15.34
CA SER A 106 -8.11 -12.73 15.45
C SER A 106 -6.86 -13.04 14.61
N ARG A 107 -6.46 -12.18 13.69
CA ARG A 107 -5.29 -12.31 12.82
C ARG A 107 -4.18 -11.29 13.12
N ALA A 108 -4.54 -10.22 13.82
CA ALA A 108 -3.63 -9.12 14.10
C ALA A 108 -2.60 -9.39 15.21
N GLY A 109 -2.88 -10.34 16.08
CA GLY A 109 -1.99 -10.70 17.21
C GLY A 109 -2.63 -10.39 18.58
N PRO A 110 -1.99 -10.79 19.67
CA PRO A 110 -2.62 -10.79 20.99
C PRO A 110 -3.02 -9.41 21.50
N ASP A 111 -2.27 -8.38 21.16
CA ASP A 111 -2.48 -7.01 21.68
C ASP A 111 -3.11 -6.06 20.67
N MET A 112 -3.58 -6.55 19.51
CA MET A 112 -4.18 -5.75 18.42
C MET A 112 -5.66 -6.10 18.28
N ASN A 113 -6.48 -5.81 19.31
CA ASN A 113 -7.83 -6.37 19.46
C ASN A 113 -8.97 -5.44 19.06
N HIS A 114 -8.70 -4.19 18.72
CA HIS A 114 -9.74 -3.19 18.43
C HIS A 114 -9.65 -2.70 17.00
N VAL A 115 -10.79 -2.42 16.36
CA VAL A 115 -10.84 -1.94 14.98
C VAL A 115 -11.78 -0.74 14.87
N PHE A 116 -11.27 0.36 14.32
CA PHE A 116 -12.09 1.51 13.93
C PHE A 116 -12.23 1.53 12.41
N PHE A 117 -13.45 1.38 11.89
CA PHE A 117 -13.69 1.32 10.44
C PHE A 117 -13.74 2.69 9.77
N THR A 118 -13.22 2.73 8.55
CA THR A 118 -13.21 3.86 7.61
C THR A 118 -13.58 3.37 6.21
N ASN A 119 -13.52 4.25 5.20
CA ASN A 119 -13.84 3.86 3.82
C ASN A 119 -12.59 3.73 2.93
N SER A 120 -11.43 4.16 3.43
CA SER A 120 -10.16 4.18 2.68
C SER A 120 -8.95 4.18 3.61
N GLY A 121 -7.76 3.90 3.05
CA GLY A 121 -6.50 4.06 3.76
C GLY A 121 -6.18 5.51 4.14
N SER A 122 -6.62 6.49 3.33
CA SER A 122 -6.44 7.92 3.65
C SER A 122 -7.23 8.33 4.89
N GLU A 123 -8.50 7.89 5.00
CA GLU A 123 -9.31 8.10 6.19
C GLU A 123 -8.79 7.33 7.41
N ALA A 124 -8.25 6.13 7.21
CA ALA A 124 -7.59 5.38 8.27
C ALA A 124 -6.37 6.15 8.83
N THR A 125 -5.61 6.81 7.94
CA THR A 125 -4.49 7.67 8.33
C THR A 125 -4.97 8.86 9.15
N ASP A 126 -5.98 9.60 8.71
CA ASP A 126 -6.54 10.72 9.47
C ASP A 126 -7.10 10.26 10.84
N THR A 127 -7.64 9.04 10.90
CA THR A 127 -8.21 8.47 12.13
C THR A 127 -7.13 8.20 13.18
N TRP A 128 -6.09 7.42 12.86
CA TRP A 128 -5.04 7.15 13.85
C TRP A 128 -4.26 8.42 14.21
N PHE A 129 -4.05 9.33 13.25
CA PHE A 129 -3.38 10.60 13.51
C PHE A 129 -4.13 11.47 14.53
N ARG A 130 -5.46 11.52 14.47
CA ARG A 130 -6.28 12.16 15.46
C ARG A 130 -6.30 11.39 16.79
N MET A 131 -6.44 10.06 16.73
CA MET A 131 -6.52 9.20 17.91
C MET A 131 -5.23 9.27 18.75
N ALA A 132 -4.06 9.27 18.11
CA ALA A 132 -2.77 9.42 18.79
C ALA A 132 -2.68 10.74 19.61
N ARG A 133 -3.17 11.84 19.06
CA ARG A 133 -3.20 13.14 19.76
C ARG A 133 -4.17 13.14 20.94
N VAL A 134 -5.33 12.53 20.78
CA VAL A 134 -6.33 12.39 21.83
C VAL A 134 -5.81 11.48 22.95
N TYR A 135 -5.18 10.36 22.60
CA TYR A 135 -4.52 9.45 23.53
C TYR A 135 -3.52 10.19 24.44
N TRP A 136 -2.58 10.93 23.86
CA TRP A 136 -1.59 11.67 24.65
C TRP A 136 -2.19 12.76 25.51
N LYS A 137 -3.18 13.47 24.99
CA LYS A 137 -3.91 14.49 25.78
C LYS A 137 -4.60 13.87 26.99
N ALA A 138 -5.24 12.72 26.84
CA ALA A 138 -5.91 12.00 27.92
C ALA A 138 -4.92 11.56 29.01
N LEU A 139 -3.71 11.20 28.63
CA LEU A 139 -2.63 10.87 29.58
C LEU A 139 -1.91 12.09 30.19
N GLY A 140 -2.39 13.31 29.97
CA GLY A 140 -1.80 14.52 30.52
C GLY A 140 -0.59 15.08 29.73
N HIS A 141 -0.39 14.63 28.48
CA HIS A 141 0.68 15.09 27.59
C HIS A 141 0.13 15.88 26.38
N PRO A 142 -0.52 17.04 26.56
CA PRO A 142 -1.20 17.75 25.46
C PRO A 142 -0.27 18.33 24.40
N THR A 143 1.03 18.44 24.69
CA THR A 143 2.06 18.90 23.73
C THR A 143 2.52 17.79 22.77
N LYS A 144 2.32 16.51 23.09
CA LYS A 144 2.64 15.36 22.24
C LYS A 144 1.71 15.28 21.03
N THR A 145 2.00 16.10 20.02
CA THR A 145 1.16 16.24 18.81
C THR A 145 1.94 16.07 17.50
N LYS A 146 3.28 16.11 17.56
CA LYS A 146 4.12 16.00 16.36
C LYS A 146 4.23 14.53 15.95
N VAL A 147 4.29 14.29 14.64
CA VAL A 147 4.47 12.96 14.07
C VAL A 147 5.67 12.96 13.13
N ILE A 148 6.46 11.90 13.22
CA ILE A 148 7.60 11.67 12.34
C ILE A 148 7.22 10.58 11.34
N ALA A 149 7.56 10.79 10.06
CA ALA A 149 7.37 9.88 8.96
C ALA A 149 8.64 9.72 8.13
N ARG A 150 8.61 8.96 7.04
CA ARG A 150 9.78 8.76 6.18
C ARG A 150 9.66 9.54 4.87
N ARG A 151 10.79 10.04 4.37
CA ARG A 151 10.88 10.50 2.98
C ARG A 151 10.45 9.40 2.03
N ASN A 152 9.79 9.78 0.93
CA ASN A 152 9.30 8.88 -0.10
C ASN A 152 8.26 7.84 0.39
N GLY A 153 7.71 8.01 1.61
CA GLY A 153 6.56 7.25 2.11
C GLY A 153 5.25 7.72 1.49
N TYR A 154 4.22 6.87 1.51
CA TYR A 154 2.87 7.21 1.05
C TYR A 154 1.83 6.77 2.08
N HIS A 155 1.05 7.72 2.60
CA HIS A 155 0.07 7.47 3.65
C HIS A 155 -1.34 7.98 3.32
N GLY A 156 -1.62 8.27 2.06
CA GLY A 156 -2.93 8.73 1.60
C GLY A 156 -2.92 10.09 0.91
N SER A 157 -4.11 10.57 0.53
CA SER A 157 -4.30 11.79 -0.26
C SER A 157 -5.11 12.86 0.46
N THR A 158 -5.57 12.63 1.70
CA THR A 158 -6.07 13.69 2.58
C THR A 158 -4.93 14.64 2.96
N VAL A 159 -5.25 15.82 3.46
CA VAL A 159 -4.22 16.80 3.84
C VAL A 159 -3.23 16.20 4.86
N ALA A 160 -3.72 15.47 5.87
CA ALA A 160 -2.84 14.79 6.82
C ALA A 160 -2.09 13.62 6.17
N GLY A 161 -2.78 12.76 5.39
CA GLY A 161 -2.17 11.64 4.69
C GLY A 161 -1.07 12.07 3.71
N ALA A 162 -1.32 13.11 2.91
CA ALA A 162 -0.35 13.67 1.98
C ALA A 162 0.82 14.36 2.71
N SER A 163 0.56 14.97 3.87
CA SER A 163 1.61 15.58 4.70
C SER A 163 2.51 14.54 5.39
N LEU A 164 1.93 13.42 5.87
CA LEU A 164 2.67 12.29 6.44
C LEU A 164 3.44 11.53 5.35
N GLY A 165 2.91 11.46 4.14
CA GLY A 165 3.67 11.03 2.97
C GLY A 165 4.92 11.89 2.79
N GLY A 166 6.02 11.28 2.32
CA GLY A 166 7.29 11.99 2.13
C GLY A 166 7.62 12.24 0.66
N MET A 167 6.63 12.21 -0.22
CA MET A 167 6.80 12.42 -1.66
C MET A 167 6.87 13.91 -1.97
N LYS A 168 8.05 14.40 -2.34
CA LYS A 168 8.34 15.83 -2.58
C LYS A 168 7.33 16.49 -3.53
N TRP A 169 7.00 15.84 -4.63
CA TRP A 169 6.07 16.37 -5.63
C TRP A 169 4.62 16.53 -5.11
N MET A 170 4.18 15.73 -4.13
CA MET A 170 2.89 15.95 -3.45
C MET A 170 2.94 17.18 -2.55
N HIS A 171 4.03 17.38 -1.85
CA HIS A 171 4.22 18.55 -0.97
C HIS A 171 4.26 19.86 -1.76
N GLU A 172 4.95 19.89 -2.90
CA GLU A 172 5.07 21.06 -3.76
C GLU A 172 3.72 21.53 -4.34
N GLN A 173 2.79 20.60 -4.58
CA GLN A 173 1.47 20.93 -5.13
C GLN A 173 0.49 21.57 -4.13
N GLY A 174 0.68 21.38 -2.84
CA GLY A 174 -0.30 21.78 -1.84
C GLY A 174 0.28 22.56 -0.65
N ASN A 175 1.51 23.02 -0.78
CA ASN A 175 2.24 23.67 0.31
C ASN A 175 2.25 22.82 1.59
N LEU A 176 2.60 21.54 1.42
CA LEU A 176 2.70 20.53 2.48
C LEU A 176 4.18 20.33 2.88
N PRO A 177 4.47 19.69 4.00
CA PRO A 177 3.55 19.18 5.00
C PRO A 177 2.94 20.26 5.89
N ILE A 178 1.80 19.95 6.52
CA ILE A 178 1.24 20.81 7.58
C ILE A 178 2.17 20.83 8.80
N GLU A 179 2.02 21.85 9.64
CA GLU A 179 2.79 21.97 10.89
C GLU A 179 2.63 20.74 11.81
N GLY A 180 3.73 20.35 12.45
CA GLY A 180 3.76 19.20 13.36
C GLY A 180 4.08 17.87 12.70
N ILE A 181 4.41 17.85 11.40
CA ILE A 181 4.87 16.66 10.69
C ILE A 181 6.31 16.85 10.24
N ALA A 182 7.18 15.88 10.59
CA ALA A 182 8.58 15.85 10.21
C ALA A 182 8.94 14.55 9.49
N HIS A 183 10.01 14.57 8.70
CA HIS A 183 10.46 13.41 7.94
C HIS A 183 11.92 13.08 8.22
N ILE A 184 12.20 11.76 8.30
CA ILE A 184 13.55 11.18 8.32
C ILE A 184 13.86 10.47 7.00
N GLY A 185 15.07 9.94 6.85
CA GLY A 185 15.48 9.16 5.69
C GLY A 185 14.65 7.92 5.43
N GLN A 186 14.77 7.39 4.22
CA GLN A 186 14.17 6.11 3.83
C GLN A 186 15.21 4.99 3.93
N PRO A 187 14.83 3.74 4.23
CA PRO A 187 15.78 2.64 4.38
C PRO A 187 16.18 2.02 3.01
N TYR A 188 16.55 2.86 2.03
CA TYR A 188 16.89 2.45 0.67
C TYR A 188 18.41 2.30 0.50
N TRP A 189 18.93 1.15 0.93
CA TRP A 189 20.36 0.89 0.91
C TRP A 189 20.99 0.99 -0.49
N TYR A 190 20.36 0.45 -1.52
CA TYR A 190 20.92 0.46 -2.87
C TYR A 190 21.27 1.88 -3.37
N ALA A 191 20.39 2.85 -3.11
CA ALA A 191 20.57 4.23 -3.57
C ALA A 191 21.32 5.12 -2.57
N GLU A 192 21.18 4.86 -1.26
CA GLU A 192 21.61 5.79 -0.20
C GLU A 192 22.67 5.19 0.76
N GLY A 193 22.99 3.90 0.59
CA GLY A 193 23.91 3.17 1.47
C GLY A 193 25.38 3.60 1.35
N GLY A 194 25.81 4.10 0.19
CA GLY A 194 27.20 4.40 -0.07
C GLY A 194 28.07 3.17 0.16
N ASP A 195 29.14 3.32 0.95
CA ASP A 195 30.09 2.26 1.29
C ASP A 195 29.66 1.40 2.51
N LEU A 196 28.52 1.75 3.16
CA LEU A 196 28.02 1.00 4.30
C LEU A 196 27.43 -0.34 3.86
N SER A 197 27.63 -1.37 4.70
CA SER A 197 26.86 -2.61 4.56
C SER A 197 25.35 -2.35 4.76
N PRO A 198 24.47 -3.23 4.26
CA PRO A 198 23.04 -3.10 4.51
C PRO A 198 22.70 -2.99 6.01
N ALA A 199 23.34 -3.77 6.86
CA ALA A 199 23.10 -3.78 8.30
C ALA A 199 23.52 -2.46 8.97
N GLU A 200 24.68 -1.91 8.65
CA GLU A 200 25.15 -0.61 9.16
C GLU A 200 24.26 0.53 8.68
N PHE A 201 23.87 0.50 7.42
CA PHE A 201 22.95 1.50 6.86
C PHE A 201 21.59 1.45 7.52
N GLY A 202 21.02 0.24 7.74
CA GLY A 202 19.76 0.06 8.43
C GLY A 202 19.75 0.68 9.81
N LEU A 203 20.81 0.44 10.63
CA LEU A 203 20.97 1.06 11.93
C LEU A 203 21.13 2.59 11.84
N ARG A 204 21.95 3.07 10.90
CA ARG A 204 22.15 4.52 10.71
C ARG A 204 20.84 5.24 10.44
N VAL A 205 20.06 4.74 9.48
CA VAL A 205 18.78 5.39 9.08
C VAL A 205 17.73 5.24 10.17
N ALA A 206 17.67 4.12 10.88
CA ALA A 206 16.77 3.95 12.01
C ALA A 206 17.06 4.97 13.12
N ARG A 207 18.35 5.25 13.41
CA ARG A 207 18.79 6.21 14.43
C ARG A 207 18.52 7.67 14.06
N GLU A 208 18.22 7.98 12.80
CA GLU A 208 17.69 9.30 12.42
C GLU A 208 16.36 9.61 13.15
N LEU A 209 15.58 8.56 13.50
CA LEU A 209 14.38 8.73 14.32
C LEU A 209 14.72 9.25 15.71
N GLU A 210 15.72 8.68 16.39
CA GLU A 210 16.15 9.12 17.72
C GLU A 210 16.65 10.57 17.68
N ALA A 211 17.50 10.89 16.72
CA ALA A 211 18.00 12.27 16.52
C ALA A 211 16.87 13.27 16.22
N LYS A 212 15.86 12.86 15.44
CA LYS A 212 14.70 13.71 15.14
C LYS A 212 13.80 13.91 16.36
N ILE A 213 13.63 12.92 17.21
CA ILE A 213 12.92 13.04 18.50
C ILE A 213 13.65 14.04 19.40
N ASP A 214 14.99 13.94 19.51
CA ASP A 214 15.80 14.89 20.29
C ASP A 214 15.67 16.34 19.77
N GLU A 215 15.69 16.52 18.44
CA GLU A 215 15.51 17.82 17.80
C GLU A 215 14.14 18.44 18.09
N LEU A 216 13.07 17.63 18.06
CA LEU A 216 11.68 18.10 18.23
C LEU A 216 11.26 18.25 19.69
N GLY A 217 12.01 17.64 20.62
CA GLY A 217 11.65 17.43 22.02
C GLY A 217 10.74 16.20 22.20
N GLU A 218 11.17 15.22 23.00
CA GLU A 218 10.43 13.98 23.25
C GLU A 218 9.00 14.21 23.74
N GLU A 219 8.80 15.25 24.54
CA GLU A 219 7.50 15.68 25.08
C GLU A 219 6.53 16.19 24.00
N ASN A 220 7.01 16.39 22.77
CA ASN A 220 6.22 16.88 21.65
C ASN A 220 5.90 15.80 20.61
N VAL A 221 6.63 14.65 20.60
CA VAL A 221 6.50 13.63 19.56
C VAL A 221 5.48 12.57 19.97
N ALA A 222 4.36 12.52 19.26
CA ALA A 222 3.26 11.60 19.49
C ALA A 222 3.51 10.21 18.91
N ALA A 223 3.97 10.15 17.67
CA ALA A 223 4.08 8.89 16.92
C ALA A 223 5.18 8.94 15.84
N PHE A 224 5.64 7.75 15.47
CA PHE A 224 6.35 7.49 14.21
C PHE A 224 5.49 6.60 13.32
N VAL A 225 5.36 6.95 12.03
CA VAL A 225 4.61 6.14 11.04
C VAL A 225 5.51 5.69 9.90
N ALA A 226 5.35 4.43 9.52
CA ALA A 226 6.06 3.85 8.39
C ALA A 226 5.33 2.64 7.80
N GLU A 227 5.43 2.46 6.47
CA GLU A 227 5.05 1.21 5.80
C GLU A 227 6.07 0.12 6.14
N PRO A 228 5.71 -1.14 6.39
CA PRO A 228 6.70 -2.23 6.57
C PRO A 228 7.70 -2.30 5.41
N ILE A 229 7.20 -2.19 4.19
CA ILE A 229 7.95 -1.99 2.94
C ILE A 229 7.35 -0.77 2.26
N GLN A 230 8.14 0.23 1.90
CA GLN A 230 7.63 1.40 1.19
C GLN A 230 7.14 0.99 -0.20
N GLY A 231 5.81 0.92 -0.37
CA GLY A 231 5.20 0.43 -1.61
C GLY A 231 5.32 1.44 -2.74
N ALA A 232 4.56 2.52 -2.68
CA ALA A 232 4.48 3.54 -3.71
C ALA A 232 5.82 4.24 -3.97
N GLY A 233 6.68 4.31 -2.96
CA GLY A 233 8.03 4.86 -3.05
C GLY A 233 9.01 4.00 -3.86
N GLY A 234 8.64 2.78 -4.27
CA GLY A 234 9.49 1.95 -5.13
C GLY A 234 9.69 0.50 -4.67
N VAL A 235 8.85 -0.02 -3.80
CA VAL A 235 9.07 -1.33 -3.12
C VAL A 235 10.45 -1.36 -2.46
N ILE A 236 10.63 -0.46 -1.49
CA ILE A 236 11.88 -0.35 -0.75
C ILE A 236 11.81 -1.30 0.44
N VAL A 237 12.52 -2.41 0.33
CA VAL A 237 12.66 -3.39 1.41
C VAL A 237 13.74 -2.89 2.38
N PRO A 238 13.41 -2.66 3.65
CA PRO A 238 14.39 -2.18 4.61
C PRO A 238 15.42 -3.26 4.96
N PRO A 239 16.69 -2.89 5.27
CA PRO A 239 17.65 -3.83 5.85
C PRO A 239 17.11 -4.46 7.14
N GLU A 240 17.55 -5.68 7.44
CA GLU A 240 17.07 -6.47 8.59
C GLU A 240 17.22 -5.78 9.96
N THR A 241 18.19 -4.90 10.09
CA THR A 241 18.48 -4.16 11.33
C THR A 241 17.57 -2.95 11.55
N TYR A 242 16.80 -2.54 10.53
CA TYR A 242 16.02 -1.30 10.57
C TYR A 242 14.84 -1.38 11.56
N TRP A 243 13.94 -2.34 11.37
CA TRP A 243 12.73 -2.44 12.19
C TRP A 243 12.98 -2.75 13.67
N PRO A 244 13.91 -3.66 14.03
CA PRO A 244 14.25 -3.88 15.43
C PRO A 244 14.74 -2.61 16.14
N GLU A 245 15.55 -1.79 15.45
CA GLU A 245 16.06 -0.53 16.02
C GLU A 245 14.97 0.53 16.12
N ILE A 246 14.08 0.65 15.11
CA ILE A 246 12.90 1.53 15.17
C ILE A 246 12.00 1.18 16.37
N ALA A 247 11.68 -0.10 16.55
CA ALA A 247 10.85 -0.56 17.67
C ALA A 247 11.52 -0.23 19.02
N ARG A 248 12.84 -0.48 19.13
CA ARG A 248 13.61 -0.13 20.31
C ARG A 248 13.52 1.37 20.64
N ILE A 249 13.71 2.22 19.64
CA ILE A 249 13.66 3.70 19.81
C ILE A 249 12.28 4.14 20.22
N CYS A 250 11.21 3.71 19.54
CA CYS A 250 9.84 4.06 19.87
C CYS A 250 9.50 3.70 21.32
N LYS A 251 9.88 2.48 21.74
CA LYS A 251 9.67 2.01 23.11
C LYS A 251 10.46 2.85 24.13
N ALA A 252 11.74 3.10 23.88
CA ALA A 252 12.63 3.83 24.78
C ALA A 252 12.21 5.31 24.94
N ARG A 253 11.65 5.91 23.88
CA ARG A 253 11.23 7.32 23.84
C ARG A 253 9.72 7.52 24.06
N ASN A 254 9.01 6.48 24.51
CA ASN A 254 7.57 6.51 24.72
C ASN A 254 6.83 7.21 23.55
N THR A 255 7.15 6.80 22.32
CA THR A 255 6.56 7.27 21.07
C THR A 255 5.71 6.16 20.47
N LEU A 256 4.46 6.45 20.08
CA LEU A 256 3.59 5.44 19.46
C LEU A 256 4.16 5.01 18.10
N LEU A 257 4.08 3.71 17.81
CA LEU A 257 4.51 3.14 16.55
C LEU A 257 3.30 2.82 15.67
N VAL A 258 3.30 3.35 14.44
CA VAL A 258 2.26 3.10 13.44
C VAL A 258 2.86 2.32 12.28
N SER A 259 2.39 1.09 12.07
CA SER A 259 2.72 0.27 10.90
C SER A 259 1.64 0.45 9.84
N ASP A 260 1.94 1.15 8.75
CA ASP A 260 0.97 1.31 7.65
C ASP A 260 0.85 0.03 6.84
N GLU A 261 -0.20 -0.73 7.11
CA GLU A 261 -0.49 -2.05 6.51
C GLU A 261 -1.39 -1.99 5.27
N VAL A 262 -1.68 -0.80 4.78
CA VAL A 262 -2.60 -0.59 3.65
C VAL A 262 -2.16 -1.37 2.39
N ILE A 263 -0.85 -1.52 2.15
CA ILE A 263 -0.33 -2.36 1.05
C ILE A 263 0.13 -3.72 1.56
N CYS A 264 0.86 -3.78 2.67
CA CYS A 264 1.55 -4.98 3.12
C CYS A 264 0.63 -6.02 3.78
N GLY A 265 -0.55 -5.61 4.25
CA GLY A 265 -1.50 -6.48 4.93
C GLY A 265 -2.18 -7.52 4.05
N PHE A 266 -2.88 -8.43 4.72
CA PHE A 266 -3.74 -9.46 4.14
C PHE A 266 -3.03 -10.43 3.19
N GLY A 267 -1.87 -10.95 3.61
CA GLY A 267 -1.17 -12.04 2.94
C GLY A 267 -0.12 -11.62 1.92
N ARG A 268 0.01 -10.33 1.59
CA ARG A 268 0.91 -9.82 0.57
C ARG A 268 2.37 -10.28 0.74
N LEU A 269 2.84 -10.32 1.98
CA LEU A 269 4.22 -10.68 2.35
C LEU A 269 4.38 -12.14 2.81
N GLY A 270 3.32 -12.99 2.75
CA GLY A 270 3.33 -14.33 3.32
C GLY A 270 3.04 -14.38 4.82
N SER A 271 2.59 -13.28 5.39
CA SER A 271 2.02 -13.11 6.74
C SER A 271 0.71 -12.34 6.64
N TRP A 272 -0.14 -12.38 7.68
CA TRP A 272 -1.39 -11.61 7.66
C TRP A 272 -1.13 -10.10 7.60
N PHE A 273 -0.09 -9.63 8.32
CA PHE A 273 0.34 -8.23 8.33
C PHE A 273 1.85 -8.13 8.21
N GLY A 274 2.32 -7.03 7.63
CA GLY A 274 3.75 -6.79 7.41
C GLY A 274 4.54 -6.62 8.70
N TYR A 275 3.95 -6.01 9.75
CA TYR A 275 4.62 -5.92 11.06
C TYR A 275 4.91 -7.30 11.67
N GLN A 276 4.07 -8.32 11.40
CA GLN A 276 4.33 -9.71 11.84
C GLN A 276 5.55 -10.30 11.12
N HIS A 277 5.71 -10.00 9.82
CA HIS A 277 6.88 -10.43 9.04
C HIS A 277 8.19 -9.87 9.61
N PHE A 278 8.16 -8.63 10.07
CA PHE A 278 9.34 -7.95 10.64
C PHE A 278 9.48 -8.10 12.17
N GLY A 279 8.58 -8.81 12.83
CA GLY A 279 8.60 -9.03 14.27
C GLY A 279 8.42 -7.74 15.09
N VAL A 280 7.56 -6.83 14.62
CA VAL A 280 7.29 -5.54 15.25
C VAL A 280 5.90 -5.53 15.87
N GLU A 281 5.74 -4.85 16.99
CA GLU A 281 4.47 -4.67 17.70
C GLU A 281 4.05 -3.19 17.61
N PRO A 282 3.14 -2.81 16.68
CA PRO A 282 2.68 -1.44 16.54
C PRO A 282 1.57 -1.10 17.53
N ASP A 283 1.38 0.20 17.80
CA ASP A 283 0.22 0.71 18.52
C ASP A 283 -0.99 0.91 17.59
N PHE A 284 -0.74 1.20 16.30
CA PHE A 284 -1.74 1.34 15.25
C PHE A 284 -1.32 0.63 13.97
N ALA A 285 -2.27 0.00 13.31
CA ALA A 285 -2.07 -0.53 11.96
C ALA A 285 -3.25 -0.10 11.06
N PRO A 286 -3.12 1.00 10.27
CA PRO A 286 -4.10 1.35 9.26
C PRO A 286 -4.14 0.30 8.14
N VAL A 287 -5.36 -0.07 7.72
CA VAL A 287 -5.63 -1.11 6.73
C VAL A 287 -6.66 -0.64 5.69
N ALA A 288 -6.57 -1.15 4.48
CA ALA A 288 -7.53 -0.96 3.38
C ALA A 288 -7.25 -1.99 2.28
N LYS A 289 -7.42 -1.65 1.01
CA LYS A 289 -7.00 -2.42 -0.18
C LYS A 289 -7.28 -3.92 -0.09
N GLY A 290 -6.28 -4.72 0.32
CA GLY A 290 -6.39 -6.16 0.50
C GLY A 290 -7.49 -6.59 1.48
N LEU A 291 -7.98 -5.71 2.35
CA LEU A 291 -9.09 -5.98 3.26
C LEU A 291 -10.36 -6.43 2.53
N SER A 292 -10.66 -5.85 1.37
CA SER A 292 -11.78 -6.25 0.52
C SER A 292 -11.34 -6.72 -0.88
N SER A 293 -10.04 -6.83 -1.10
CA SER A 293 -9.48 -7.08 -2.45
C SER A 293 -9.98 -6.11 -3.52
N GLY A 294 -10.32 -4.87 -3.14
CA GLY A 294 -10.81 -3.84 -4.05
C GLY A 294 -12.24 -4.03 -4.56
N TYR A 295 -12.96 -5.06 -4.09
CA TYR A 295 -14.35 -5.30 -4.51
C TYR A 295 -15.30 -4.20 -4.03
N LEU A 296 -15.14 -3.74 -2.79
CA LEU A 296 -15.87 -2.58 -2.25
C LEU A 296 -14.94 -1.71 -1.39
N PRO A 297 -15.18 -0.38 -1.34
CA PRO A 297 -14.34 0.52 -0.56
C PRO A 297 -14.57 0.33 0.93
N ILE A 298 -13.52 -0.07 1.65
CA ILE A 298 -13.46 -0.17 3.09
C ILE A 298 -12.02 -0.01 3.56
N GLY A 299 -11.84 0.60 4.72
CA GLY A 299 -10.60 0.67 5.46
C GLY A 299 -10.84 0.61 6.95
N GLY A 300 -9.80 0.72 7.73
CA GLY A 300 -9.88 0.77 9.18
C GLY A 300 -8.52 1.00 9.82
N VAL A 301 -8.55 1.17 11.11
CA VAL A 301 -7.36 1.20 11.96
C VAL A 301 -7.48 0.07 12.97
N ILE A 302 -6.52 -0.84 12.96
CA ILE A 302 -6.36 -1.80 14.05
C ILE A 302 -5.61 -1.08 15.15
N VAL A 303 -6.11 -1.17 16.39
CA VAL A 303 -5.64 -0.41 17.54
C VAL A 303 -5.21 -1.39 18.62
N SER A 304 -4.04 -1.13 19.23
CA SER A 304 -3.53 -1.94 20.33
C SER A 304 -4.37 -1.76 21.59
N ASP A 305 -4.35 -2.78 22.45
CA ASP A 305 -5.01 -2.73 23.77
C ASP A 305 -4.50 -1.55 24.60
N ARG A 306 -3.19 -1.30 24.56
CA ARG A 306 -2.58 -0.13 25.22
C ARG A 306 -3.27 1.20 24.88
N VAL A 307 -3.58 1.41 23.60
CA VAL A 307 -4.25 2.64 23.15
C VAL A 307 -5.74 2.57 23.44
N ALA A 308 -6.37 1.43 23.15
CA ALA A 308 -7.81 1.25 23.31
C ALA A 308 -8.26 1.40 24.77
N GLU A 309 -7.50 0.89 25.75
CA GLU A 309 -7.79 1.04 27.16
C GLU A 309 -7.91 2.53 27.57
N VAL A 310 -6.98 3.37 27.11
CA VAL A 310 -7.03 4.81 27.38
C VAL A 310 -8.21 5.46 26.66
N MET A 311 -8.48 5.08 25.41
CA MET A 311 -9.64 5.60 24.67
C MET A 311 -10.96 5.25 25.34
N LEU A 312 -11.06 4.07 25.93
CA LEU A 312 -12.26 3.58 26.62
C LEU A 312 -12.46 4.18 28.02
N SER A 313 -11.35 4.41 28.77
CA SER A 313 -11.45 4.84 30.17
C SER A 313 -11.32 6.35 30.39
N GLU A 314 -10.51 7.05 29.58
CA GLU A 314 -10.11 8.43 29.85
C GLU A 314 -10.63 9.46 28.84
N VAL A 315 -11.03 9.03 27.61
CA VAL A 315 -11.32 9.98 26.52
C VAL A 315 -12.78 10.44 26.52
N GLY A 316 -13.73 9.61 26.98
CA GLY A 316 -15.15 9.87 26.79
C GLY A 316 -15.53 9.79 25.29
N ASP A 317 -16.19 10.83 24.78
CA ASP A 317 -16.60 10.87 23.36
C ASP A 317 -15.41 11.15 22.44
N PHE A 318 -15.06 10.21 21.59
CA PHE A 318 -14.16 10.45 20.48
C PHE A 318 -14.93 11.01 19.28
N ASN A 319 -15.00 12.34 19.21
CA ASN A 319 -15.77 13.07 18.18
C ASN A 319 -15.14 12.96 16.79
N HIS A 320 -15.14 11.74 16.24
CA HIS A 320 -14.58 11.38 14.95
C HIS A 320 -15.31 10.18 14.37
N GLY A 321 -15.53 10.18 13.05
CA GLY A 321 -16.16 9.10 12.31
C GLY A 321 -16.59 9.55 10.93
N PHE A 322 -16.96 8.59 10.12
CA PHE A 322 -17.42 8.81 8.74
C PHE A 322 -18.81 8.21 8.58
N THR A 323 -19.66 8.83 7.76
CA THR A 323 -21.04 8.37 7.53
C THR A 323 -21.09 6.88 7.18
N TYR A 324 -20.12 6.39 6.41
CA TYR A 324 -20.07 5.00 5.93
C TYR A 324 -19.10 4.11 6.73
N SER A 325 -18.63 4.53 7.92
CA SER A 325 -17.82 3.68 8.80
C SER A 325 -18.53 2.36 9.09
N GLY A 326 -17.88 1.23 8.72
CA GLY A 326 -18.46 -0.10 8.94
C GLY A 326 -19.71 -0.38 8.10
N HIS A 327 -19.83 0.21 6.91
CA HIS A 327 -20.94 -0.03 5.97
C HIS A 327 -21.24 -1.53 5.84
N PRO A 328 -22.47 -2.01 6.11
CA PRO A 328 -22.75 -3.44 6.25
C PRO A 328 -22.41 -4.25 5.00
N VAL A 329 -22.67 -3.73 3.81
CA VAL A 329 -22.36 -4.42 2.54
C VAL A 329 -20.84 -4.50 2.31
N CYS A 330 -20.10 -3.43 2.61
CA CYS A 330 -18.65 -3.41 2.49
C CYS A 330 -18.00 -4.36 3.52
N ALA A 331 -18.52 -4.39 4.74
CA ALA A 331 -18.06 -5.28 5.79
C ALA A 331 -18.35 -6.76 5.45
N ALA A 332 -19.53 -7.07 4.89
CA ALA A 332 -19.86 -8.41 4.44
C ALA A 332 -18.95 -8.89 3.30
N ALA A 333 -18.65 -8.01 2.33
CA ALA A 333 -17.70 -8.32 1.27
C ALA A 333 -16.27 -8.54 1.80
N ALA A 334 -15.83 -7.72 2.77
CA ALA A 334 -14.53 -7.88 3.40
C ALA A 334 -14.44 -9.17 4.23
N LEU A 335 -15.48 -9.55 4.98
CA LEU A 335 -15.56 -10.83 5.69
C LEU A 335 -15.38 -12.01 4.75
N GLU A 336 -16.10 -12.00 3.63
CA GLU A 336 -16.01 -13.05 2.63
C GLU A 336 -14.62 -13.09 1.98
N ASN A 337 -14.03 -11.92 1.70
CA ASN A 337 -12.66 -11.83 1.23
C ASN A 337 -11.67 -12.49 2.21
N LEU A 338 -11.76 -12.17 3.50
CA LEU A 338 -10.89 -12.78 4.52
C LEU A 338 -11.14 -14.28 4.65
N ARG A 339 -12.39 -14.75 4.51
CA ARG A 339 -12.72 -16.17 4.48
C ARG A 339 -12.06 -16.88 3.30
N ILE A 340 -12.09 -16.29 2.11
CA ILE A 340 -11.44 -16.84 0.90
C ILE A 340 -9.92 -16.92 1.12
N ILE A 341 -9.28 -15.85 1.58
CA ILE A 341 -7.82 -15.82 1.86
C ILE A 341 -7.45 -16.99 2.80
N GLU A 342 -8.25 -17.20 3.84
CA GLU A 342 -8.01 -18.22 4.85
C GLU A 342 -8.28 -19.65 4.31
N THR A 343 -9.45 -19.87 3.70
CA THR A 343 -9.85 -21.21 3.25
C THR A 343 -9.06 -21.73 2.06
N GLU A 344 -8.55 -20.82 1.22
CA GLU A 344 -7.64 -21.18 0.13
C GLU A 344 -6.17 -21.19 0.56
N GLY A 345 -5.86 -20.89 1.84
CA GLY A 345 -4.49 -20.90 2.36
C GLY A 345 -3.57 -19.93 1.66
N LEU A 346 -4.08 -18.73 1.23
CA LEU A 346 -3.33 -17.83 0.37
C LEU A 346 -2.12 -17.20 1.08
N VAL A 347 -2.19 -17.01 2.40
CA VAL A 347 -1.06 -16.50 3.19
C VAL A 347 0.08 -17.52 3.18
N GLU A 348 -0.23 -18.77 3.49
CA GLU A 348 0.71 -19.89 3.48
C GLU A 348 1.25 -20.14 2.07
N ARG A 349 0.40 -20.06 1.05
CA ARG A 349 0.80 -20.18 -0.35
C ARG A 349 1.83 -19.12 -0.75
N VAL A 350 1.63 -17.87 -0.33
CA VAL A 350 2.63 -16.80 -0.59
C VAL A 350 3.92 -17.06 0.18
N ARG A 351 3.84 -17.52 1.42
CA ARG A 351 5.03 -17.79 2.24
C ARG A 351 5.85 -18.97 1.73
N ASP A 352 5.19 -20.08 1.37
CA ASP A 352 5.84 -21.38 1.24
C ASP A 352 5.93 -21.90 -0.22
N ASP A 353 5.17 -21.33 -1.17
CA ASP A 353 5.09 -21.80 -2.56
C ASP A 353 5.35 -20.68 -3.58
N ILE A 354 4.33 -19.85 -3.83
CA ILE A 354 4.39 -18.89 -4.96
C ILE A 354 5.35 -17.72 -4.70
N GLY A 355 5.51 -17.27 -3.46
CA GLY A 355 6.46 -16.23 -3.09
C GLY A 355 7.91 -16.62 -3.34
N PRO A 356 8.40 -17.77 -2.86
CA PRO A 356 9.71 -18.31 -3.22
C PRO A 356 9.89 -18.50 -4.74
N TYR A 357 8.88 -18.98 -5.45
CA TYR A 357 8.93 -19.11 -6.91
C TYR A 357 9.08 -17.76 -7.61
N PHE A 358 8.25 -16.78 -7.22
CA PHE A 358 8.36 -15.41 -7.71
C PHE A 358 9.74 -14.81 -7.39
N SER A 359 10.26 -15.04 -6.19
CA SER A 359 11.58 -14.55 -5.76
C SER A 359 12.69 -15.08 -6.66
N GLN A 360 12.67 -16.36 -7.00
CA GLN A 360 13.66 -16.96 -7.90
C GLN A 360 13.63 -16.32 -9.29
N GLY A 361 12.45 -16.19 -9.89
CA GLY A 361 12.27 -15.54 -11.19
C GLY A 361 12.64 -14.07 -11.16
N TRP A 362 12.20 -13.34 -10.12
CA TRP A 362 12.48 -11.92 -9.96
C TRP A 362 13.97 -11.64 -9.81
N LYS A 363 14.66 -12.42 -8.98
CA LYS A 363 16.11 -12.33 -8.76
C LYS A 363 16.92 -12.66 -10.02
N SER A 364 16.45 -13.56 -10.88
CA SER A 364 17.12 -13.89 -12.15
C SER A 364 17.23 -12.71 -13.12
N LEU A 365 16.41 -11.67 -12.93
CA LEU A 365 16.50 -10.44 -13.73
C LEU A 365 17.78 -9.63 -13.45
N GLU A 366 18.46 -9.88 -12.32
CA GLU A 366 19.75 -9.25 -12.02
C GLU A 366 20.88 -9.67 -12.97
N ASP A 367 20.70 -10.75 -13.74
CA ASP A 367 21.67 -11.11 -14.78
C ASP A 367 21.71 -10.08 -15.93
N HIS A 368 20.62 -9.32 -16.10
CA HIS A 368 20.54 -8.28 -17.12
C HIS A 368 21.44 -7.09 -16.77
N GLU A 369 22.18 -6.57 -17.75
CA GLU A 369 23.17 -5.50 -17.56
C GLU A 369 22.58 -4.18 -17.00
N LEU A 370 21.31 -3.89 -17.32
CA LEU A 370 20.60 -2.69 -16.83
C LEU A 370 19.95 -2.88 -15.45
N VAL A 371 20.01 -4.05 -14.84
CA VAL A 371 19.38 -4.32 -13.53
C VAL A 371 20.42 -4.26 -12.43
N GLY A 372 20.32 -3.24 -11.60
CA GLY A 372 21.21 -3.04 -10.46
C GLY A 372 20.77 -3.79 -9.20
N GLU A 373 19.46 -3.91 -8.99
CA GLU A 373 18.87 -4.58 -7.84
C GLU A 373 17.50 -5.17 -8.23
N ALA A 374 17.22 -6.39 -7.79
CA ALA A 374 15.90 -6.99 -7.82
C ALA A 374 15.58 -7.57 -6.45
N VAL A 375 14.67 -6.92 -5.71
CA VAL A 375 14.27 -7.31 -4.36
C VAL A 375 12.80 -7.64 -4.31
N ASN A 376 12.42 -8.58 -3.43
CA ASN A 376 11.02 -8.85 -3.12
C ASN A 376 10.86 -9.42 -1.71
N VAL A 377 9.66 -9.28 -1.17
CA VAL A 377 9.16 -10.05 -0.03
C VAL A 377 7.76 -10.55 -0.40
N GLY A 378 7.55 -11.84 -0.30
CA GLY A 378 6.33 -12.47 -0.80
C GLY A 378 6.06 -12.10 -2.26
N LEU A 379 4.88 -11.57 -2.55
CA LEU A 379 4.47 -11.09 -3.86
C LEU A 379 4.52 -9.56 -3.98
N MET A 380 5.54 -8.94 -3.47
CA MET A 380 5.81 -7.51 -3.57
C MET A 380 7.25 -7.30 -4.05
N GLY A 381 7.44 -7.02 -5.35
CA GLY A 381 8.73 -6.94 -6.01
C GLY A 381 9.07 -5.53 -6.50
N GLY A 382 10.32 -5.12 -6.28
CA GLY A 382 10.94 -3.90 -6.82
C GLY A 382 12.21 -4.22 -7.59
N LEU A 383 12.36 -3.63 -8.78
CA LEU A 383 13.54 -3.80 -9.62
C LEU A 383 14.10 -2.43 -10.00
N GLN A 384 15.36 -2.17 -9.66
CA GLN A 384 16.05 -0.93 -9.99
C GLN A 384 16.76 -1.06 -11.34
N ILE A 385 16.37 -0.22 -12.29
CA ILE A 385 17.10 -0.06 -13.57
C ILE A 385 18.23 0.93 -13.33
N THR A 386 19.43 0.65 -13.85
CA THR A 386 20.64 1.43 -13.61
C THR A 386 21.47 1.60 -14.87
N ALA A 387 22.13 2.76 -15.00
CA ALA A 387 23.02 3.04 -16.11
C ALA A 387 24.38 2.35 -15.97
N ASP A 388 24.83 2.16 -14.73
CA ASP A 388 26.07 1.44 -14.42
C ASP A 388 25.85 0.65 -13.11
N LYS A 389 25.88 -0.65 -13.26
CA LYS A 389 25.65 -1.61 -12.17
C LYS A 389 26.77 -1.60 -11.13
N ALA A 390 28.01 -1.44 -11.57
CA ALA A 390 29.18 -1.50 -10.69
C ALA A 390 29.25 -0.29 -9.74
N THR A 391 28.87 0.88 -10.22
CA THR A 391 28.86 2.12 -9.45
C THR A 391 27.49 2.48 -8.89
N ARG A 392 26.44 1.68 -9.15
CA ARG A 392 25.03 1.97 -8.84
C ARG A 392 24.52 3.29 -9.43
N LYS A 393 25.13 3.74 -10.55
CA LYS A 393 24.79 5.00 -11.19
C LYS A 393 23.41 4.91 -11.84
N ARG A 394 22.53 5.82 -11.48
CA ARG A 394 21.20 5.96 -12.07
C ARG A 394 21.25 6.75 -13.38
N PHE A 395 20.22 6.64 -14.20
CA PHE A 395 20.04 7.46 -15.38
C PHE A 395 19.75 8.93 -15.01
N ALA A 396 20.12 9.87 -15.88
CA ALA A 396 19.89 11.30 -15.67
C ALA A 396 18.39 11.67 -15.66
N LYS A 397 17.58 10.89 -16.39
CA LYS A 397 16.12 11.06 -16.47
C LYS A 397 15.42 9.74 -16.08
N PRO A 398 15.34 9.44 -14.77
CA PRO A 398 14.84 8.16 -14.30
C PRO A 398 13.39 7.90 -14.71
N ASP A 399 12.52 8.92 -14.75
CA ASP A 399 11.10 8.76 -15.12
C ASP A 399 10.92 8.33 -16.58
N ASP A 400 11.77 8.77 -17.49
CA ASP A 400 11.72 8.38 -18.89
C ASP A 400 12.07 6.89 -19.04
N ILE A 401 13.07 6.41 -18.29
CA ILE A 401 13.55 5.04 -18.29
C ILE A 401 12.47 4.06 -17.80
N GLY A 402 11.94 4.27 -16.62
CA GLY A 402 10.87 3.43 -16.09
C GLY A 402 9.60 3.47 -16.96
N THR A 403 9.28 4.65 -17.49
CA THR A 403 8.15 4.82 -18.41
C THR A 403 8.34 4.03 -19.72
N ALA A 404 9.54 4.01 -20.30
CA ALA A 404 9.83 3.24 -21.51
C ALA A 404 9.60 1.73 -21.29
N VAL A 405 10.18 1.15 -20.24
CA VAL A 405 9.99 -0.27 -19.90
C VAL A 405 8.53 -0.58 -19.60
N ARG A 406 7.85 0.24 -18.78
CA ARG A 406 6.42 0.07 -18.48
C ARG A 406 5.57 0.08 -19.75
N ASN A 407 5.80 1.02 -20.65
CA ASN A 407 5.04 1.13 -21.89
C ASN A 407 5.27 -0.07 -22.81
N HIS A 408 6.51 -0.59 -22.88
CA HIS A 408 6.80 -1.83 -23.59
C HIS A 408 6.05 -3.02 -22.99
N CYS A 409 6.08 -3.21 -21.67
CA CYS A 409 5.32 -4.25 -20.98
C CYS A 409 3.82 -4.15 -21.30
N LEU A 410 3.26 -2.95 -21.21
CA LEU A 410 1.85 -2.69 -21.47
C LEU A 410 1.46 -2.97 -22.93
N ALA A 411 2.31 -2.61 -23.90
CA ALA A 411 2.10 -2.94 -25.30
C ALA A 411 2.06 -4.45 -25.53
N ASN A 412 2.82 -5.21 -24.73
CA ASN A 412 2.90 -6.67 -24.79
C ASN A 412 1.96 -7.38 -23.78
N GLY A 413 0.92 -6.71 -23.28
CA GLY A 413 -0.13 -7.34 -22.49
C GLY A 413 0.18 -7.51 -21.00
N LEU A 414 1.18 -6.81 -20.45
CA LEU A 414 1.54 -6.85 -19.04
C LEU A 414 1.35 -5.48 -18.37
N VAL A 415 0.49 -5.40 -17.36
CA VAL A 415 0.32 -4.20 -16.53
C VAL A 415 1.31 -4.23 -15.38
N MET A 416 2.19 -3.25 -15.36
CA MET A 416 3.14 -2.99 -14.29
C MET A 416 3.20 -1.50 -13.96
N ARG A 417 3.78 -1.14 -12.83
CA ARG A 417 4.06 0.25 -12.47
C ARG A 417 5.56 0.56 -12.57
N ALA A 418 5.85 1.78 -12.97
CA ALA A 418 7.17 2.39 -12.81
C ALA A 418 7.09 3.55 -11.81
N THR A 419 8.14 3.71 -11.00
CA THR A 419 8.36 4.87 -10.13
C THR A 419 9.81 5.32 -10.36
N GLY A 420 9.99 6.44 -11.08
CA GLY A 420 11.31 6.76 -11.60
C GLY A 420 11.82 5.66 -12.51
N ASP A 421 13.03 5.18 -12.24
CA ASP A 421 13.68 4.05 -12.91
C ASP A 421 13.51 2.71 -12.16
N ARG A 422 12.48 2.59 -11.29
CA ARG A 422 12.11 1.32 -10.64
C ARG A 422 10.85 0.73 -11.25
N MET A 423 10.91 -0.57 -11.58
CA MET A 423 9.76 -1.38 -11.98
C MET A 423 9.19 -2.10 -10.76
N LEU A 424 7.87 -2.09 -10.63
CA LEU A 424 7.16 -2.64 -9.48
C LEU A 424 6.17 -3.71 -9.92
N ALA A 425 6.17 -4.85 -9.20
CA ALA A 425 5.19 -5.91 -9.36
C ALA A 425 4.55 -6.26 -8.01
N SER A 426 3.25 -6.50 -8.03
CA SER A 426 2.47 -6.95 -6.88
C SER A 426 1.22 -7.70 -7.36
N PRO A 427 1.37 -8.87 -7.99
CA PRO A 427 0.24 -9.61 -8.55
C PRO A 427 -0.72 -10.12 -7.48
N ALA A 428 -1.90 -10.61 -7.90
CA ALA A 428 -2.83 -11.27 -6.98
C ALA A 428 -2.18 -12.48 -6.30
N LEU A 429 -2.60 -12.81 -5.07
CA LEU A 429 -2.03 -13.95 -4.31
C LEU A 429 -2.38 -15.30 -4.96
N THR A 430 -3.37 -15.29 -5.85
CA THR A 430 -3.84 -16.44 -6.62
C THR A 430 -3.06 -16.69 -7.91
N ILE A 431 -2.08 -15.85 -8.24
CA ILE A 431 -1.27 -15.98 -9.47
C ILE A 431 -0.64 -17.37 -9.59
N SER A 432 -0.63 -17.94 -10.78
CA SER A 432 0.03 -19.22 -11.06
C SER A 432 1.51 -19.05 -11.39
N ARG A 433 2.27 -20.15 -11.35
CA ARG A 433 3.70 -20.14 -11.72
C ARG A 433 3.89 -19.74 -13.19
N SER A 434 3.04 -20.21 -14.10
CA SER A 434 3.13 -19.83 -15.52
C SER A 434 2.85 -18.35 -15.77
N GLU A 435 1.98 -17.73 -14.97
CA GLU A 435 1.71 -16.28 -15.02
C GLU A 435 2.89 -15.49 -14.43
N VAL A 436 3.56 -16.02 -13.40
CA VAL A 436 4.83 -15.45 -12.89
C VAL A 436 5.90 -15.50 -13.98
N ASP A 437 6.04 -16.62 -14.68
CA ASP A 437 7.00 -16.75 -15.80
C ASP A 437 6.71 -15.72 -16.91
N GLU A 438 5.43 -15.49 -17.24
CA GLU A 438 4.99 -14.48 -18.21
C GLU A 438 5.39 -13.07 -17.77
N ILE A 439 5.26 -12.73 -16.45
CA ILE A 439 5.72 -11.45 -15.92
C ILE A 439 7.22 -11.29 -16.13
N ILE A 440 8.01 -12.29 -15.72
CA ILE A 440 9.48 -12.25 -15.78
C ILE A 440 9.97 -12.13 -17.22
N GLU A 441 9.41 -12.95 -18.13
CA GLU A 441 9.78 -12.95 -19.55
C GLU A 441 9.44 -11.61 -20.22
N THR A 442 8.24 -11.09 -20.00
CA THR A 442 7.79 -9.84 -20.60
C THR A 442 8.60 -8.64 -20.09
N LEU A 443 8.89 -8.61 -18.78
CA LEU A 443 9.74 -7.57 -18.20
C LEU A 443 11.19 -7.65 -18.78
N ARG A 444 11.75 -8.84 -18.91
CA ARG A 444 13.08 -9.05 -19.51
C ARG A 444 13.12 -8.51 -20.95
N LYS A 445 12.11 -8.81 -21.77
CA LYS A 445 11.98 -8.24 -23.13
C LYS A 445 11.89 -6.71 -23.12
N GLY A 446 11.21 -6.12 -22.11
CA GLY A 446 11.16 -4.67 -21.94
C GLY A 446 12.52 -4.05 -21.60
N LEU A 447 13.33 -4.74 -20.81
CA LEU A 447 14.70 -4.35 -20.50
C LEU A 447 15.64 -4.50 -21.70
N ASP A 448 15.51 -5.59 -22.47
CA ASP A 448 16.24 -5.79 -23.73
C ASP A 448 15.93 -4.66 -24.72
N HIS A 449 14.66 -4.34 -24.92
CA HIS A 449 14.24 -3.23 -25.79
C HIS A 449 14.81 -1.89 -25.35
N LEU A 450 14.80 -1.58 -24.04
CA LEU A 450 15.42 -0.37 -23.50
C LEU A 450 16.93 -0.35 -23.79
N ARG A 451 17.65 -1.45 -23.53
CA ARG A 451 19.08 -1.58 -23.81
C ARG A 451 19.41 -1.27 -25.26
N ASP A 452 18.66 -1.87 -26.18
CA ASP A 452 18.91 -1.72 -27.62
C ASP A 452 18.62 -0.26 -28.05
N THR A 453 17.57 0.37 -27.53
CA THR A 453 17.25 1.79 -27.78
C THR A 453 18.39 2.73 -27.31
N ILE A 454 18.93 2.50 -26.09
CA ILE A 454 20.03 3.34 -25.54
C ILE A 454 21.33 3.19 -26.34
N ARG A 455 21.56 2.03 -26.95
CA ARG A 455 22.78 1.78 -27.77
C ARG A 455 22.70 2.41 -29.14
N GLU A 456 21.52 2.73 -29.64
CA GLU A 456 21.29 3.38 -30.93
C GLU A 456 21.38 4.92 -30.84
N GLU A 457 21.18 5.50 -29.65
CA GLU A 457 21.36 6.93 -29.36
C GLU A 457 22.84 7.28 -29.03
#